data_e62d704ef578fdd5583d6a16145c2261
#
_entry.id   e62d704ef578fdd5583d6a16145c2261
#
_cell.length_a   1.000
_cell.length_b   1.000
_cell.length_c   1.000
_cell.angle_alpha   90.00
_cell.angle_beta   90.00
_cell.angle_gamma   90.00
#
_symmetry.space_group_name_H-M   'P 1'
#
loop_
_entity.id
_entity.type
_entity.pdbx_description
1 polymer ?
#
loop_
_entity_poly.entity_id
_entity_poly.type
_entity_poly.pdbx_seq_one_letter_code
_entity_poly.pdbx_strand_id
1 'polypeptide(L)'
;MIKKIIAMCLCCISVAGCSAMPMRRDAYVLRIETYLEDKYNEDFVVSKVQRRTDGSVHAIAYPADDSNAVFDAVIPDVNKPDVSDEYIKTMMGHRYANAFSEIMHKYGYDSKFGALIWADSVMPDADKTTDLQEYADNSENAKLNTSGIVNGHIAADTLQNVAKDFYNKYHMGVSLFVYVITDSGDYHSAERLLSSYGRLTMAEAATYNPDDIFIVNCDNNRCQVRKEDGYGNTD
;
A
#
# COMPACT_ATOMS: atom_id res chain seq x y z
N MET A 1 -2.05 -39.98 61.69
CA MET A 1 -2.68 -39.63 60.41
C MET A 1 -3.40 -38.32 60.60
N ILE A 2 -2.83 -37.19 60.17
CA ILE A 2 -3.32 -35.84 60.44
C ILE A 2 -3.89 -35.33 59.11
N LYS A 3 -5.19 -35.17 59.02
CA LYS A 3 -5.85 -34.50 57.89
C LYS A 3 -5.84 -33.00 58.14
N LYS A 4 -5.09 -32.26 57.35
CA LYS A 4 -5.12 -30.81 57.33
C LYS A 4 -6.34 -30.33 56.55
N ILE A 5 -7.23 -29.64 57.21
CA ILE A 5 -8.33 -28.88 56.64
C ILE A 5 -7.78 -27.52 56.23
N ILE A 6 -7.77 -27.21 54.96
CA ILE A 6 -7.43 -25.89 54.45
C ILE A 6 -8.75 -25.11 54.33
N ALA A 7 -8.88 -24.10 55.18
CA ALA A 7 -9.97 -23.13 55.10
C ALA A 7 -9.75 -22.22 53.92
N MET A 8 -10.66 -22.25 52.95
CA MET A 8 -10.66 -21.39 51.78
C MET A 8 -11.42 -20.11 52.12
N CYS A 9 -10.66 -19.04 52.39
CA CYS A 9 -11.22 -17.69 52.53
C CYS A 9 -11.60 -17.17 51.12
N LEU A 10 -12.89 -17.16 50.81
CA LEU A 10 -13.41 -16.39 49.69
C LEU A 10 -13.44 -14.91 50.06
N CYS A 11 -12.45 -14.15 49.64
CA CYS A 11 -12.55 -12.70 49.57
C CYS A 11 -13.26 -12.30 48.28
N CYS A 12 -14.54 -12.00 48.37
CA CYS A 12 -15.26 -11.27 47.34
C CYS A 12 -14.74 -9.84 47.30
N ILE A 13 -13.86 -9.58 46.34
CA ILE A 13 -13.52 -8.18 45.98
C ILE A 13 -14.43 -7.82 44.80
N SER A 14 -15.53 -7.18 45.12
CA SER A 14 -16.35 -6.47 44.11
C SER A 14 -15.62 -5.20 43.74
N VAL A 15 -14.87 -5.22 42.66
CA VAL A 15 -14.36 -4.01 42.02
C VAL A 15 -15.34 -3.56 40.95
N ALA A 16 -16.36 -2.82 41.38
CA ALA A 16 -17.12 -1.98 40.50
C ALA A 16 -16.26 -0.73 40.20
N GLY A 17 -15.75 -0.67 38.96
CA GLY A 17 -14.96 0.48 38.52
C GLY A 17 -14.40 0.21 37.13
N CYS A 18 -15.26 0.11 36.12
CA CYS A 18 -14.82 0.21 34.72
C CYS A 18 -14.43 1.66 34.41
N SER A 19 -13.33 2.15 34.98
CA SER A 19 -12.57 3.20 34.33
C SER A 19 -11.76 2.49 33.23
N ALA A 20 -12.13 2.69 31.96
CA ALA A 20 -11.34 2.25 30.84
C ALA A 20 -9.93 2.83 31.00
N MET A 21 -9.01 2.04 31.54
CA MET A 21 -7.60 2.43 31.57
C MET A 21 -7.19 2.65 30.11
N PRO A 22 -6.52 3.76 29.76
CA PRO A 22 -5.97 3.93 28.43
C PRO A 22 -5.05 2.73 28.17
N MET A 23 -5.45 1.90 27.20
CA MET A 23 -4.67 0.73 26.79
C MET A 23 -3.28 1.22 26.42
N ARG A 24 -2.22 0.63 27.00
CA ARG A 24 -0.84 1.01 26.67
C ARG A 24 -0.59 0.80 25.19
N ARG A 25 0.29 1.62 24.58
CA ARG A 25 0.71 1.50 23.17
C ARG A 25 1.04 0.05 22.81
N ASP A 26 1.75 -0.64 23.69
CA ASP A 26 2.16 -2.04 23.50
C ASP A 26 0.98 -3.02 23.36
N ALA A 27 -0.17 -2.73 23.99
CA ALA A 27 -1.35 -3.56 23.87
C ALA A 27 -2.06 -3.41 22.51
N TYR A 28 -1.98 -2.23 21.88
CA TYR A 28 -2.49 -2.04 20.51
C TYR A 28 -1.57 -2.71 19.48
N VAL A 29 -0.25 -2.59 19.66
CA VAL A 29 0.74 -3.28 18.83
C VAL A 29 0.49 -4.78 18.86
N LEU A 30 0.49 -5.40 20.04
CA LEU A 30 0.26 -6.84 20.20
C LEU A 30 -1.07 -7.28 19.58
N ARG A 31 -2.15 -6.50 19.76
CA ARG A 31 -3.46 -6.83 19.20
C ARG A 31 -3.46 -6.85 17.68
N ILE A 32 -2.79 -5.87 17.04
CA ILE A 32 -2.71 -5.77 15.59
C ILE A 32 -1.82 -6.88 15.04
N GLU A 33 -0.64 -7.10 15.63
CA GLU A 33 0.28 -8.17 15.24
C GLU A 33 -0.42 -9.54 15.34
N THR A 34 -1.01 -9.87 16.49
CA THR A 34 -1.77 -11.14 16.65
C THR A 34 -2.88 -11.29 15.60
N TYR A 35 -3.65 -10.24 15.33
CA TYR A 35 -4.70 -10.30 14.31
C TYR A 35 -4.14 -10.59 12.91
N LEU A 36 -3.04 -9.92 12.53
CA LEU A 36 -2.41 -10.09 11.22
C LEU A 36 -1.78 -11.49 11.08
N GLU A 37 -1.07 -11.94 12.13
CA GLU A 37 -0.45 -13.26 12.19
C GLU A 37 -1.49 -14.38 12.10
N ASP A 38 -2.58 -14.28 12.87
CA ASP A 38 -3.68 -15.25 12.82
C ASP A 38 -4.40 -15.29 11.46
N LYS A 39 -4.54 -14.12 10.82
CA LYS A 39 -5.24 -14.00 9.54
C LYS A 39 -4.42 -14.48 8.37
N TYR A 40 -3.12 -14.19 8.35
CA TYR A 40 -2.26 -14.41 7.19
C TYR A 40 -1.24 -15.53 7.37
N ASN A 41 -1.09 -16.05 8.60
CA ASN A 41 -0.10 -17.07 8.96
C ASN A 41 1.35 -16.63 8.58
N GLU A 42 1.67 -15.39 8.86
CA GLU A 42 2.95 -14.72 8.62
C GLU A 42 3.29 -13.82 9.79
N ASP A 43 4.58 -13.55 10.03
CA ASP A 43 5.02 -12.63 11.06
C ASP A 43 4.93 -11.17 10.59
N PHE A 44 4.43 -10.27 11.45
CA PHE A 44 4.30 -8.85 11.16
C PHE A 44 4.96 -7.97 12.22
N VAL A 45 5.37 -6.78 11.78
CA VAL A 45 5.92 -5.74 12.64
C VAL A 45 5.05 -4.50 12.58
N VAL A 46 4.57 -4.03 13.72
CA VAL A 46 3.86 -2.75 13.85
C VAL A 46 4.84 -1.67 14.25
N SER A 47 5.23 -0.81 13.31
CA SER A 47 6.27 0.21 13.49
C SER A 47 5.75 1.50 14.15
N LYS A 48 4.48 1.85 13.90
CA LYS A 48 3.88 3.09 14.38
C LYS A 48 2.44 2.87 14.79
N VAL A 49 2.04 3.43 15.94
CA VAL A 49 0.65 3.42 16.42
C VAL A 49 0.25 4.82 16.83
N GLN A 50 -0.92 5.27 16.37
CA GLN A 50 -1.50 6.56 16.70
C GLN A 50 -2.97 6.41 17.05
N ARG A 51 -3.34 6.76 18.29
CA ARG A 51 -4.75 6.89 18.68
C ARG A 51 -5.29 8.23 18.19
N ARG A 52 -6.46 8.21 17.56
CA ARG A 52 -7.15 9.41 17.08
C ARG A 52 -8.18 9.91 18.08
N THR A 53 -8.65 11.13 17.88
CA THR A 53 -9.65 11.79 18.75
C THR A 53 -11.03 11.14 18.68
N ASP A 54 -11.34 10.45 17.59
CA ASP A 54 -12.57 9.67 17.38
C ASP A 54 -12.57 8.33 18.13
N GLY A 55 -11.46 7.99 18.79
CA GLY A 55 -11.28 6.75 19.54
C GLY A 55 -10.70 5.60 18.72
N SER A 56 -10.51 5.76 17.40
CA SER A 56 -9.83 4.79 16.57
C SER A 56 -8.32 4.74 16.85
N VAL A 57 -7.69 3.63 16.47
CA VAL A 57 -6.22 3.49 16.47
C VAL A 57 -5.76 3.14 15.08
N HIS A 58 -4.89 3.97 14.54
CA HIS A 58 -4.22 3.75 13.25
C HIS A 58 -2.80 3.25 13.50
N ALA A 59 -2.41 2.27 12.74
CA ALA A 59 -1.07 1.70 12.81
C ALA A 59 -0.46 1.55 11.41
N ILE A 60 0.86 1.60 11.36
CA ILE A 60 1.66 1.25 10.19
C ILE A 60 2.31 -0.09 10.49
N ALA A 61 2.06 -1.07 9.64
CA ALA A 61 2.59 -2.42 9.75
C ALA A 61 3.29 -2.85 8.44
N TYR A 62 4.11 -3.89 8.53
CA TYR A 62 4.75 -4.54 7.39
C TYR A 62 5.06 -6.00 7.74
N PRO A 63 5.17 -6.93 6.76
CA PRO A 63 5.66 -8.28 6.99
C PRO A 63 7.09 -8.26 7.54
N ALA A 64 7.42 -9.14 8.47
CA ALA A 64 8.75 -9.16 9.08
C ALA A 64 9.89 -9.45 8.08
N ASP A 65 9.59 -10.12 6.97
CA ASP A 65 10.50 -10.46 5.89
C ASP A 65 10.56 -9.41 4.76
N ASP A 66 9.59 -8.46 4.70
CA ASP A 66 9.58 -7.36 3.71
C ASP A 66 9.18 -6.01 4.32
N SER A 67 10.15 -5.28 4.81
CA SER A 67 9.92 -3.96 5.41
C SER A 67 9.49 -2.86 4.41
N ASN A 68 9.47 -3.14 3.11
CA ASN A 68 9.00 -2.21 2.07
C ASN A 68 7.50 -2.36 1.79
N ALA A 69 6.91 -3.51 2.13
CA ALA A 69 5.48 -3.76 1.99
C ALA A 69 4.67 -3.12 3.13
N VAL A 70 4.81 -1.81 3.28
CA VAL A 70 4.18 -1.02 4.35
C VAL A 70 2.70 -0.81 4.06
N PHE A 71 1.85 -1.07 5.05
CA PHE A 71 0.39 -0.89 4.94
C PHE A 71 -0.23 -0.33 6.21
N ASP A 72 -1.46 0.19 6.07
CA ASP A 72 -2.25 0.67 7.21
C ASP A 72 -3.07 -0.47 7.83
N ALA A 73 -3.09 -0.50 9.19
CA ALA A 73 -3.99 -1.31 9.98
C ALA A 73 -4.76 -0.42 10.96
N VAL A 74 -6.06 -0.69 11.15
CA VAL A 74 -6.93 0.19 11.94
C VAL A 74 -7.75 -0.63 12.92
N ILE A 75 -7.77 -0.18 14.18
CA ILE A 75 -8.77 -0.57 15.18
C ILE A 75 -9.84 0.52 15.18
N PRO A 76 -11.03 0.29 14.58
CA PRO A 76 -12.05 1.32 14.46
C PRO A 76 -12.63 1.77 15.80
N ASP A 77 -12.78 0.82 16.73
CA ASP A 77 -13.26 1.05 18.10
C ASP A 77 -12.43 0.22 19.07
N VAL A 78 -11.72 0.89 19.99
CA VAL A 78 -10.83 0.22 20.95
C VAL A 78 -11.57 -0.74 21.91
N ASN A 79 -12.88 -0.58 22.06
CA ASN A 79 -13.72 -1.44 22.90
C ASN A 79 -14.23 -2.69 22.16
N LYS A 80 -14.03 -2.80 20.86
CA LYS A 80 -14.42 -3.94 20.02
C LYS A 80 -13.20 -4.72 19.55
N PRO A 81 -13.33 -6.02 19.28
CA PRO A 81 -12.18 -6.83 18.83
C PRO A 81 -11.75 -6.55 17.38
N ASP A 82 -12.56 -5.81 16.62
CA ASP A 82 -12.36 -5.63 15.18
C ASP A 82 -11.06 -4.91 14.85
N VAL A 83 -10.34 -5.44 13.87
CA VAL A 83 -9.19 -4.83 13.21
C VAL A 83 -9.43 -4.92 11.71
N SER A 84 -9.12 -3.88 10.98
CA SER A 84 -9.07 -3.86 9.52
C SER A 84 -7.66 -3.56 9.05
N ASP A 85 -7.28 -4.07 7.88
CA ASP A 85 -5.96 -3.87 7.30
C ASP A 85 -6.02 -3.73 5.79
N GLU A 86 -4.97 -3.17 5.21
CA GLU A 86 -4.78 -3.03 3.75
C GLU A 86 -3.67 -3.96 3.22
N TYR A 87 -3.28 -5.02 3.95
CA TYR A 87 -2.16 -5.87 3.58
C TYR A 87 -2.29 -6.47 2.18
N ILE A 88 -3.38 -7.18 1.89
CA ILE A 88 -3.58 -7.81 0.56
C ILE A 88 -3.64 -6.76 -0.54
N LYS A 89 -4.31 -5.64 -0.31
CA LYS A 89 -4.36 -4.53 -1.27
C LYS A 89 -2.95 -3.99 -1.59
N THR A 90 -2.11 -3.84 -0.57
CA THR A 90 -0.71 -3.40 -0.72
C THR A 90 0.10 -4.44 -1.49
N MET A 91 0.01 -5.73 -1.13
CA MET A 91 0.71 -6.81 -1.82
C MET A 91 0.31 -6.91 -3.30
N MET A 92 -0.99 -6.81 -3.59
CA MET A 92 -1.49 -6.78 -4.97
C MET A 92 -0.97 -5.54 -5.71
N GLY A 93 -0.93 -4.38 -5.04
CA GLY A 93 -0.34 -3.17 -5.59
C GLY A 93 1.12 -3.35 -6.04
N HIS A 94 1.96 -3.95 -5.21
CA HIS A 94 3.35 -4.27 -5.57
C HIS A 94 3.44 -5.23 -6.77
N ARG A 95 2.58 -6.25 -6.82
CA ARG A 95 2.55 -7.20 -7.94
C ARG A 95 2.14 -6.51 -9.24
N TYR A 96 1.13 -5.62 -9.24
CA TYR A 96 0.73 -4.85 -10.42
C TYR A 96 1.79 -3.83 -10.83
N ALA A 97 2.43 -3.14 -9.90
CA ALA A 97 3.52 -2.21 -10.18
C ALA A 97 4.71 -2.91 -10.85
N ASN A 98 5.08 -4.09 -10.36
CA ASN A 98 6.12 -4.91 -10.97
C ASN A 98 5.70 -5.40 -12.36
N ALA A 99 4.46 -5.86 -12.52
CA ALA A 99 3.93 -6.30 -13.82
C ALA A 99 3.89 -5.16 -14.85
N PHE A 100 3.60 -3.93 -14.44
CA PHE A 100 3.67 -2.76 -15.31
C PHE A 100 5.12 -2.44 -15.71
N SER A 101 6.06 -2.50 -14.75
CA SER A 101 7.50 -2.34 -15.03
C SER A 101 8.04 -3.42 -15.98
N GLU A 102 7.58 -4.67 -15.85
CA GLU A 102 7.94 -5.75 -16.77
C GLU A 102 7.46 -5.50 -18.21
N ILE A 103 6.27 -4.93 -18.37
CA ILE A 103 5.77 -4.53 -19.69
C ILE A 103 6.62 -3.39 -20.25
N MET A 104 6.92 -2.35 -19.45
CA MET A 104 7.82 -1.27 -19.83
C MET A 104 9.17 -1.80 -20.30
N HIS A 105 9.74 -2.76 -19.57
CA HIS A 105 11.02 -3.39 -19.94
C HIS A 105 10.96 -4.10 -21.30
N LYS A 106 9.84 -4.73 -21.67
CA LYS A 106 9.65 -5.33 -23.03
C LYS A 106 9.65 -4.29 -24.13
N TYR A 107 9.27 -3.04 -23.81
CA TYR A 107 9.38 -1.91 -24.73
C TYR A 107 10.77 -1.24 -24.71
N GLY A 108 11.71 -1.79 -23.93
CA GLY A 108 13.11 -1.32 -23.86
C GLY A 108 13.35 -0.21 -22.82
N TYR A 109 12.45 -0.02 -21.86
CA TYR A 109 12.57 1.02 -20.85
C TYR A 109 12.80 0.44 -19.46
N ASP A 110 13.81 0.96 -18.78
CA ASP A 110 14.00 0.76 -17.36
C ASP A 110 13.04 1.68 -16.58
N SER A 111 12.28 1.13 -15.65
CA SER A 111 11.24 1.87 -14.96
C SER A 111 10.88 1.27 -13.61
N LYS A 112 10.37 2.13 -12.72
CA LYS A 112 9.83 1.73 -11.43
C LYS A 112 8.51 2.42 -11.17
N PHE A 113 7.53 1.69 -10.65
CA PHE A 113 6.21 2.22 -10.31
C PHE A 113 5.88 1.98 -8.85
N GLY A 114 5.11 2.88 -8.27
CA GLY A 114 4.58 2.73 -6.93
C GLY A 114 3.44 1.71 -6.86
N ALA A 115 3.10 1.28 -5.67
CA ALA A 115 2.25 0.13 -5.40
C ALA A 115 0.83 0.49 -4.90
N LEU A 116 0.34 1.70 -5.15
CA LEU A 116 -0.96 2.13 -4.65
C LEU A 116 -2.10 1.70 -5.58
N ILE A 117 -3.04 0.91 -5.05
CA ILE A 117 -4.31 0.60 -5.70
C ILE A 117 -5.41 1.49 -5.14
N TRP A 118 -6.20 2.08 -6.03
CA TRP A 118 -7.49 2.67 -5.69
C TRP A 118 -8.61 1.76 -6.21
N ALA A 119 -9.65 1.52 -5.40
CA ALA A 119 -10.82 0.73 -5.77
C ALA A 119 -12.00 1.15 -4.89
N ASP A 120 -13.23 1.04 -5.42
CA ASP A 120 -14.46 1.25 -4.63
C ASP A 120 -14.66 0.07 -3.66
N SER A 121 -14.39 -1.14 -4.13
CA SER A 121 -14.27 -2.34 -3.30
C SER A 121 -13.18 -3.26 -3.85
N VAL A 122 -12.53 -3.99 -2.97
CA VAL A 122 -11.52 -5.01 -3.34
C VAL A 122 -12.12 -6.41 -3.19
N MET A 123 -11.58 -7.36 -3.92
CA MET A 123 -11.95 -8.77 -3.80
C MET A 123 -11.87 -9.23 -2.32
N PRO A 124 -12.99 -9.68 -1.70
CA PRO A 124 -13.03 -9.91 -0.23
C PRO A 124 -12.13 -11.04 0.25
N ASP A 125 -12.04 -12.13 -0.53
CA ASP A 125 -11.32 -13.35 -0.19
C ASP A 125 -9.95 -13.45 -0.87
N ALA A 126 -9.42 -12.31 -1.35
CA ALA A 126 -8.10 -12.28 -1.97
C ALA A 126 -7.01 -12.60 -0.94
N ASP A 127 -6.02 -13.34 -1.41
CA ASP A 127 -4.78 -13.60 -0.70
C ASP A 127 -3.55 -13.29 -1.57
N LYS A 128 -2.35 -13.53 -1.03
CA LYS A 128 -1.11 -13.24 -1.76
C LYS A 128 -0.88 -14.13 -2.99
N THR A 129 -1.63 -15.23 -3.12
CA THR A 129 -1.54 -16.16 -4.27
C THR A 129 -2.59 -15.90 -5.34
N THR A 130 -3.60 -15.07 -5.02
CA THR A 130 -4.67 -14.69 -5.95
C THR A 130 -4.10 -14.20 -7.27
N ASP A 131 -4.62 -14.70 -8.39
CA ASP A 131 -4.20 -14.24 -9.73
C ASP A 131 -4.51 -12.75 -9.94
N LEU A 132 -3.62 -12.03 -10.64
CA LEU A 132 -3.78 -10.59 -10.85
C LEU A 132 -5.05 -10.25 -11.62
N GLN A 133 -5.36 -11.00 -12.69
CA GLN A 133 -6.57 -10.76 -13.47
C GLN A 133 -7.82 -11.07 -12.65
N GLU A 134 -7.82 -12.18 -11.91
CA GLU A 134 -8.92 -12.56 -11.01
C GLU A 134 -9.18 -11.47 -9.97
N TYR A 135 -8.12 -10.91 -9.37
CA TYR A 135 -8.26 -9.82 -8.41
C TYR A 135 -8.90 -8.57 -9.04
N ALA A 136 -8.47 -8.17 -10.25
CA ALA A 136 -9.04 -7.03 -10.95
C ALA A 136 -10.49 -7.25 -11.33
N ASP A 137 -10.82 -8.44 -11.87
CA ASP A 137 -12.17 -8.78 -12.32
C ASP A 137 -13.20 -8.84 -11.17
N ASN A 138 -12.74 -9.12 -9.94
CA ASN A 138 -13.57 -9.19 -8.73
C ASN A 138 -13.42 -7.97 -7.80
N SER A 139 -12.72 -6.91 -8.25
CA SER A 139 -12.58 -5.65 -7.54
C SER A 139 -13.28 -4.53 -8.31
N GLU A 140 -14.12 -3.76 -7.64
CA GLU A 140 -14.93 -2.72 -8.30
C GLU A 140 -14.10 -1.46 -8.57
N ASN A 141 -14.05 -1.04 -9.86
CA ASN A 141 -13.32 0.14 -10.32
C ASN A 141 -11.84 0.19 -9.91
N ALA A 142 -11.21 -0.99 -9.76
CA ALA A 142 -9.82 -1.07 -9.33
C ALA A 142 -8.86 -0.46 -10.37
N LYS A 143 -7.92 0.35 -9.90
CA LYS A 143 -6.88 1.00 -10.71
C LYS A 143 -5.56 1.04 -9.95
N LEU A 144 -4.47 0.81 -10.67
CA LEU A 144 -3.15 1.19 -10.20
C LEU A 144 -3.06 2.73 -10.26
N ASN A 145 -3.17 3.38 -9.10
CA ASN A 145 -3.23 4.84 -8.98
C ASN A 145 -1.99 5.35 -8.24
N THR A 146 -0.95 5.66 -8.98
CA THR A 146 0.34 5.97 -8.39
C THR A 146 1.20 6.84 -9.30
N SER A 147 2.47 6.99 -8.95
CA SER A 147 3.50 7.57 -9.78
C SER A 147 4.52 6.52 -10.21
N GLY A 148 5.22 6.79 -11.28
CA GLY A 148 6.34 5.99 -11.75
C GLY A 148 7.44 6.86 -12.31
N ILE A 149 8.63 6.27 -12.42
CA ILE A 149 9.79 6.87 -13.05
C ILE A 149 10.25 6.01 -14.22
N VAL A 150 10.72 6.66 -15.26
CA VAL A 150 11.27 6.01 -16.46
C VAL A 150 12.65 6.60 -16.74
N ASN A 151 13.63 5.74 -16.95
CA ASN A 151 14.98 6.12 -17.35
C ASN A 151 15.03 6.32 -18.88
N GLY A 152 15.41 7.51 -19.32
CA GLY A 152 15.52 7.86 -20.73
C GLY A 152 14.22 8.37 -21.35
N HIS A 153 14.34 8.94 -22.57
CA HIS A 153 13.22 9.55 -23.28
C HIS A 153 12.19 8.51 -23.74
N ILE A 154 10.93 8.78 -23.50
CA ILE A 154 9.80 7.94 -23.92
C ILE A 154 8.75 8.75 -24.67
N ALA A 155 8.17 8.18 -25.72
CA ALA A 155 7.07 8.80 -26.45
C ALA A 155 5.71 8.50 -25.78
N ALA A 156 4.78 9.45 -25.86
CA ALA A 156 3.42 9.30 -25.35
C ALA A 156 2.72 8.06 -25.92
N ASP A 157 2.86 7.79 -27.22
CA ASP A 157 2.28 6.62 -27.89
C ASP A 157 2.83 5.31 -27.31
N THR A 158 4.09 5.26 -26.92
CA THR A 158 4.68 4.09 -26.25
C THR A 158 4.01 3.85 -24.89
N LEU A 159 3.89 4.89 -24.06
CA LEU A 159 3.19 4.78 -22.78
C LEU A 159 1.74 4.36 -22.94
N GLN A 160 1.06 4.86 -24.00
CA GLN A 160 -0.31 4.45 -24.31
C GLN A 160 -0.39 2.97 -24.67
N ASN A 161 0.55 2.45 -25.46
CA ASN A 161 0.59 1.03 -25.84
C ASN A 161 0.90 0.15 -24.62
N VAL A 162 1.86 0.54 -23.77
CA VAL A 162 2.15 -0.16 -22.51
C VAL A 162 0.91 -0.23 -21.62
N ALA A 163 0.19 0.88 -21.44
CA ALA A 163 -1.02 0.90 -20.62
C ALA A 163 -2.14 0.02 -21.21
N LYS A 164 -2.27 -0.04 -22.53
CA LYS A 164 -3.21 -0.96 -23.23
C LYS A 164 -2.83 -2.41 -23.00
N ASP A 165 -1.55 -2.76 -23.19
CA ASP A 165 -1.07 -4.13 -23.00
C ASP A 165 -1.25 -4.59 -21.57
N PHE A 166 -1.01 -3.69 -20.59
CA PHE A 166 -1.26 -3.95 -19.19
C PHE A 166 -2.75 -4.21 -18.91
N TYR A 167 -3.62 -3.32 -19.39
CA TYR A 167 -5.06 -3.48 -19.23
C TYR A 167 -5.56 -4.77 -19.89
N ASN A 168 -5.17 -5.05 -21.14
CA ASN A 168 -5.57 -6.24 -21.86
C ASN A 168 -5.15 -7.54 -21.16
N LYS A 169 -4.03 -7.51 -20.45
CA LYS A 169 -3.50 -8.69 -19.75
C LYS A 169 -4.11 -8.89 -18.37
N TYR A 170 -4.37 -7.81 -17.65
CA TYR A 170 -4.70 -7.89 -16.22
C TYR A 170 -6.07 -7.30 -15.87
N HIS A 171 -6.77 -6.67 -16.82
CA HIS A 171 -8.03 -5.95 -16.64
C HIS A 171 -7.98 -4.84 -15.58
N MET A 172 -6.78 -4.54 -15.06
CA MET A 172 -6.55 -3.48 -14.08
C MET A 172 -6.42 -2.13 -14.79
N GLY A 173 -7.25 -1.17 -14.43
CA GLY A 173 -7.09 0.20 -14.90
C GLY A 173 -5.80 0.85 -14.37
N VAL A 174 -5.34 1.93 -15.02
CA VAL A 174 -4.21 2.72 -14.53
C VAL A 174 -4.55 4.21 -14.50
N SER A 175 -4.03 4.90 -13.48
CA SER A 175 -4.01 6.36 -13.36
C SER A 175 -2.65 6.76 -12.80
N LEU A 176 -1.71 7.11 -13.68
CA LEU A 176 -0.31 7.26 -13.32
C LEU A 176 0.20 8.66 -13.65
N PHE A 177 1.06 9.19 -12.76
CA PHE A 177 2.03 10.22 -13.10
C PHE A 177 3.35 9.55 -13.45
N VAL A 178 3.86 9.76 -14.65
CA VAL A 178 5.12 9.16 -15.13
C VAL A 178 6.15 10.27 -15.30
N TYR A 179 7.21 10.21 -14.52
CA TYR A 179 8.34 11.16 -14.55
C TYR A 179 9.48 10.55 -15.35
N VAL A 180 9.89 11.24 -16.38
CA VAL A 180 11.03 10.86 -17.23
C VAL A 180 12.28 11.50 -16.67
N ILE A 181 13.27 10.71 -16.27
CA ILE A 181 14.51 11.18 -15.66
C ILE A 181 15.68 10.59 -16.44
N THR A 182 16.44 11.44 -17.14
CA THR A 182 17.59 10.99 -17.95
C THR A 182 18.91 11.00 -17.19
N ASP A 183 19.01 11.78 -16.11
CA ASP A 183 20.17 11.70 -15.23
C ASP A 183 20.12 10.43 -14.38
N SER A 184 21.16 9.61 -14.49
CA SER A 184 21.20 8.31 -13.81
C SER A 184 21.27 8.41 -12.27
N GLY A 185 21.90 9.46 -11.74
CA GLY A 185 21.99 9.71 -10.30
C GLY A 185 20.66 10.12 -9.71
N ASP A 186 19.94 10.99 -10.40
CA ASP A 186 18.60 11.43 -10.05
C ASP A 186 17.60 10.28 -10.18
N TYR A 187 17.68 9.47 -11.25
CA TYR A 187 16.85 8.27 -11.42
C TYR A 187 16.99 7.31 -10.25
N HIS A 188 18.21 6.91 -9.87
CA HIS A 188 18.43 5.98 -8.75
C HIS A 188 18.02 6.58 -7.39
N SER A 189 18.10 7.89 -7.25
CA SER A 189 17.65 8.56 -6.03
C SER A 189 16.12 8.59 -5.93
N ALA A 190 15.43 8.88 -7.04
CA ALA A 190 13.98 8.81 -7.15
C ALA A 190 13.46 7.38 -6.99
N GLU A 191 14.16 6.37 -7.54
CA GLU A 191 13.83 4.95 -7.39
C GLU A 191 13.83 4.52 -5.91
N ARG A 192 14.85 4.92 -5.14
CA ARG A 192 14.92 4.63 -3.70
C ARG A 192 13.76 5.27 -2.94
N LEU A 193 13.44 6.53 -3.26
CA LEU A 193 12.34 7.24 -2.62
C LEU A 193 10.99 6.58 -2.96
N LEU A 194 10.77 6.24 -4.22
CA LEU A 194 9.56 5.56 -4.68
C LEU A 194 9.39 4.19 -4.01
N SER A 195 10.47 3.43 -3.87
CA SER A 195 10.48 2.14 -3.19
C SER A 195 10.15 2.27 -1.70
N SER A 196 10.56 3.37 -1.05
CA SER A 196 10.33 3.59 0.39
C SER A 196 8.92 4.10 0.71
N TYR A 197 8.30 4.87 -0.19
CA TYR A 197 7.03 5.55 0.07
C TYR A 197 5.88 5.06 -0.83
N GLY A 198 6.15 4.18 -1.78
CA GLY A 198 5.16 3.62 -2.71
C GLY A 198 4.61 4.61 -3.73
N ARG A 199 4.99 5.89 -3.66
CA ARG A 199 4.64 6.95 -4.62
C ARG A 199 5.59 8.13 -4.49
N LEU A 200 5.70 8.92 -5.57
CA LEU A 200 6.30 10.25 -5.55
C LEU A 200 5.19 11.30 -5.69
N THR A 201 5.20 12.30 -4.85
CA THR A 201 4.41 13.51 -5.08
C THR A 201 5.05 14.35 -6.18
N MET A 202 4.28 15.25 -6.80
CA MET A 202 4.84 16.16 -7.81
C MET A 202 5.97 17.04 -7.24
N ALA A 203 5.86 17.46 -5.98
CA ALA A 203 6.89 18.26 -5.32
C ALA A 203 8.20 17.48 -5.09
N GLU A 204 8.11 16.19 -4.71
CA GLU A 204 9.27 15.31 -4.57
C GLU A 204 9.90 15.02 -5.95
N ALA A 205 9.07 14.70 -6.94
CA ALA A 205 9.55 14.44 -8.31
C ALA A 205 10.25 15.66 -8.92
N ALA A 206 9.77 16.87 -8.66
CA ALA A 206 10.37 18.12 -9.12
C ALA A 206 11.82 18.32 -8.62
N THR A 207 12.21 17.72 -7.50
CA THR A 207 13.59 17.78 -6.99
C THR A 207 14.60 17.03 -7.86
N TYR A 208 14.13 16.14 -8.73
CA TYR A 208 14.93 15.35 -9.67
C TYR A 208 14.89 15.91 -11.11
N ASN A 209 14.35 17.12 -11.30
CA ASN A 209 14.28 17.80 -12.59
C ASN A 209 13.88 16.88 -13.75
N PRO A 210 12.68 16.27 -13.71
CA PRO A 210 12.27 15.36 -14.78
C PRO A 210 12.21 16.09 -16.12
N ASP A 211 12.74 15.45 -17.16
CA ASP A 211 12.75 16.00 -18.52
C ASP A 211 11.34 16.11 -19.11
N ASP A 212 10.50 15.14 -18.76
CA ASP A 212 9.11 15.09 -19.17
C ASP A 212 8.23 14.52 -18.04
N ILE A 213 6.98 14.96 -18.00
CA ILE A 213 5.95 14.43 -17.11
C ILE A 213 4.76 14.01 -17.97
N PHE A 214 4.30 12.78 -17.78
CA PHE A 214 3.11 12.28 -18.44
C PHE A 214 2.04 11.89 -17.42
N ILE A 215 0.79 12.19 -17.77
CA ILE A 215 -0.39 11.61 -17.08
C ILE A 215 -0.92 10.51 -17.99
N VAL A 216 -0.98 9.30 -17.44
CA VAL A 216 -1.47 8.10 -18.11
C VAL A 216 -2.76 7.65 -17.45
N ASN A 217 -3.84 7.63 -18.20
CA ASN A 217 -5.11 7.05 -17.74
C ASN A 217 -5.55 5.98 -18.72
N CYS A 218 -5.84 4.80 -18.22
CA CYS A 218 -6.39 3.70 -19.01
C CYS A 218 -7.48 2.99 -18.22
N ASP A 219 -8.66 2.89 -18.82
CA ASP A 219 -9.81 2.22 -18.26
C ASP A 219 -10.70 1.67 -19.39
N ASN A 220 -11.19 0.44 -19.26
CA ASN A 220 -12.05 -0.20 -20.27
C ASN A 220 -11.52 -0.07 -21.71
N ASN A 221 -10.23 -0.31 -21.92
CA ASN A 221 -9.51 -0.15 -23.21
C ASN A 221 -9.42 1.29 -23.74
N ARG A 222 -9.84 2.28 -22.96
CA ARG A 222 -9.68 3.70 -23.31
C ARG A 222 -8.45 4.22 -22.62
N CYS A 223 -7.32 4.22 -23.33
CA CYS A 223 -6.06 4.72 -22.81
C CYS A 223 -5.75 6.09 -23.41
N GLN A 224 -5.42 7.02 -22.55
CA GLN A 224 -5.02 8.39 -22.89
C GLN A 224 -3.72 8.71 -22.19
N VAL A 225 -2.82 9.34 -22.91
CA VAL A 225 -1.58 9.86 -22.36
C VAL A 225 -1.48 11.33 -22.71
N ARG A 226 -1.28 12.16 -21.69
CA ARG A 226 -1.07 13.59 -21.85
C ARG A 226 0.30 13.96 -21.29
N LYS A 227 1.08 14.67 -22.06
CA LYS A 227 2.28 15.33 -21.57
C LYS A 227 1.87 16.59 -20.79
N GLU A 228 2.37 16.74 -19.58
CA GLU A 228 2.26 18.00 -18.86
C GLU A 228 3.34 18.97 -19.36
N ASP A 229 2.94 20.18 -19.68
CA ASP A 229 3.88 21.26 -20.01
C ASP A 229 4.59 21.65 -18.72
N GLY A 230 5.90 21.52 -18.72
CA GLY A 230 6.78 21.48 -17.56
C GLY A 230 6.53 22.51 -16.47
N TYR A 231 6.85 22.14 -15.25
CA TYR A 231 7.12 23.02 -14.11
C TYR A 231 8.43 23.83 -14.37
N GLY A 232 8.42 24.68 -15.36
CA GLY A 232 9.56 25.48 -15.71
C GLY A 232 9.15 26.84 -16.25
N ASN A 233 9.39 27.88 -15.44
CA ASN A 233 9.26 29.31 -15.70
C ASN A 233 7.88 29.91 -15.44
N THR A 234 7.58 30.14 -14.17
CA THR A 234 6.98 31.40 -13.78
C THR A 234 8.13 32.34 -13.46
N ASP A 235 8.54 33.13 -14.49
CA ASP A 235 9.36 34.30 -14.30
C ASP A 235 8.74 35.31 -13.31
#